data_e686f6b7d36b8551cd7853597e546f78
#
_entry.id   e686f6b7d36b8551cd7853597e546f78
#
_cell.length_a   1.000
_cell.length_b   1.000
_cell.length_c   1.000
_cell.angle_alpha   90.00
_cell.angle_beta   90.00
_cell.angle_gamma   90.00
#
_symmetry.space_group_name_H-M   'P 1'
#
loop_
_entity.id
_entity.type
_entity.pdbx_description
1 polymer ?
#
loop_
_entity_poly.entity_id
_entity_poly.type
_entity_poly.pdbx_seq_one_letter_code
_entity_poly.pdbx_strand_id
1 'polypeptide(L)'
;MTSDRDSVTVRLVMPDRWLEHVAELPSDTPVVTAKAEGLKALLHRDTDDPADFYVEYAERQVVDESRTLAEIGFQAREILAIRAYDLGHYRRFEG
;
A
#
# COMPACT_ATOMS: atom_id res chain seq x y z
N MET A 1 26.43 5.09 -3.53
CA MET A 1 25.93 5.03 -3.49
C MET A 1 25.06 5.28 -3.26
N THR A 2 24.93 5.34 -3.42
CA THR A 2 24.22 5.60 -3.30
C THR A 2 23.34 5.53 -2.92
N SER A 3 23.34 5.52 -2.86
CA SER A 3 22.68 5.56 -2.55
C SER A 3 21.93 5.52 -2.10
N ASP A 4 22.08 5.52 -2.12
CA ASP A 4 21.56 5.60 -1.83
C ASP A 4 20.77 5.25 -1.45
N ARG A 5 20.80 4.90 -1.23
CA ARG A 5 19.99 4.60 -1.08
C ARG A 5 19.23 4.72 -0.06
N ASP A 6 18.50 5.32 -0.03
CA ASP A 6 17.52 5.65 0.97
C ASP A 6 16.38 4.66 0.89
N SER A 7 16.62 3.48 1.44
CA SER A 7 15.56 2.50 1.59
C SER A 7 14.89 2.68 2.92
N VAL A 8 13.61 2.33 2.99
CA VAL A 8 12.88 2.30 4.25
C VAL A 8 12.22 0.96 4.42
N THR A 9 12.12 0.54 5.66
CA THR A 9 11.39 -0.68 6.01
C THR A 9 9.91 -0.32 6.07
N VAL A 10 9.10 -1.00 5.27
CA VAL A 10 7.68 -0.74 5.16
C VAL A 10 6.93 -1.96 5.65
N ARG A 11 5.99 -1.75 6.56
CA ARG A 11 5.11 -2.82 7.01
C ARG A 11 3.82 -2.69 6.22
N LEU A 12 3.64 -3.59 5.25
CA LEU A 12 2.45 -3.61 4.41
C LEU A 12 1.43 -4.50 5.10
N VAL A 13 0.29 -3.95 5.45
CA VAL A 13 -0.69 -4.62 6.29
C VAL A 13 -2.04 -4.57 5.59
N MET A 14 -2.75 -5.70 5.59
CA MET A 14 -4.15 -5.73 5.22
C MET A 14 -4.97 -6.00 6.48
N PRO A 15 -5.41 -4.95 7.17
CA PRO A 15 -6.07 -5.16 8.47
C PRO A 15 -7.33 -6.00 8.36
N ASP A 16 -8.03 -5.90 7.24
CA ASP A 16 -9.28 -6.64 7.07
C ASP A 16 -9.06 -8.13 6.95
N ARG A 17 -7.81 -8.55 6.71
CA ARG A 17 -7.48 -9.96 6.52
C ARG A 17 -6.40 -10.43 7.47
N TRP A 18 -5.95 -9.57 8.38
CA TRP A 18 -4.91 -9.91 9.36
C TRP A 18 -3.62 -10.37 8.70
N LEU A 19 -3.26 -9.75 7.58
CA LEU A 19 -2.05 -10.10 6.85
C LEU A 19 -1.04 -8.97 6.97
N GLU A 20 0.23 -9.35 7.05
CA GLU A 20 1.31 -8.38 7.12
C GLU A 20 2.51 -8.90 6.34
N HIS A 21 3.18 -8.00 5.63
CA HIS A 21 4.41 -8.30 4.92
C HIS A 21 5.35 -7.14 5.11
N VAL A 22 6.60 -7.44 5.50
CA VAL A 22 7.62 -6.41 5.70
C VAL A 22 8.52 -6.38 4.48
N ALA A 23 8.71 -5.20 3.91
CA ALA A 23 9.53 -5.04 2.72
C ALA A 23 10.47 -3.86 2.90
N GLU A 24 11.63 -3.95 2.24
CA GLU A 24 12.54 -2.82 2.12
C GLU A 24 12.30 -2.19 0.77
N LEU A 25 11.91 -0.94 0.76
CA LEU A 25 11.60 -0.24 -0.48
C LEU A 25 12.37 1.06 -0.55
N PRO A 26 12.81 1.47 -1.75
CA PRO A 26 13.40 2.80 -1.88
C PRO A 26 12.41 3.87 -1.43
N SER A 27 12.92 4.91 -0.80
CA SER A 27 12.05 5.97 -0.29
C SER A 27 11.36 6.73 -1.42
N ASP A 28 11.87 6.65 -2.64
CA ASP A 28 11.24 7.29 -3.79
C ASP A 28 10.25 6.36 -4.50
N THR A 29 9.87 5.26 -3.86
CA THR A 29 8.85 4.35 -4.41
C THR A 29 7.49 5.04 -4.35
N PRO A 30 6.78 5.13 -5.47
CA PRO A 30 5.41 5.65 -5.42
C PRO A 30 4.51 4.75 -4.59
N VAL A 31 3.55 5.35 -3.93
CA VAL A 31 2.63 4.60 -3.05
C VAL A 31 1.90 3.52 -3.85
N VAL A 32 1.51 3.82 -5.10
CA VAL A 32 0.80 2.83 -5.92
C VAL A 32 1.69 1.61 -6.16
N THR A 33 2.99 1.80 -6.32
CA THR A 33 3.91 0.68 -6.52
C THR A 33 4.02 -0.14 -5.25
N ALA A 34 4.14 0.52 -4.09
CA ALA A 34 4.18 -0.17 -2.81
C ALA A 34 2.90 -0.97 -2.59
N LYS A 35 1.76 -0.40 -2.97
CA LYS A 35 0.48 -1.09 -2.86
C LYS A 35 0.48 -2.37 -3.71
N ALA A 36 0.94 -2.27 -4.95
CA ALA A 36 0.95 -3.43 -5.85
C ALA A 36 1.86 -4.52 -5.30
N GLU A 37 3.04 -4.13 -4.78
CA GLU A 37 3.95 -5.10 -4.18
C GLU A 37 3.31 -5.77 -2.98
N GLY A 38 2.62 -4.99 -2.16
CA GLY A 38 1.95 -5.52 -0.98
C GLY A 38 0.87 -6.51 -1.34
N LEU A 39 0.05 -6.18 -2.33
CA LEU A 39 -1.02 -7.08 -2.75
C LEU A 39 -0.45 -8.41 -3.23
N LYS A 40 0.60 -8.35 -4.04
CA LYS A 40 1.20 -9.56 -4.55
C LYS A 40 1.77 -10.41 -3.40
N ALA A 41 2.46 -9.77 -2.46
CA ALA A 41 3.10 -10.49 -1.37
C ALA A 41 2.07 -11.05 -0.39
N LEU A 42 1.02 -10.28 -0.09
CA LEU A 42 0.06 -10.67 0.93
C LEU A 42 -0.95 -11.68 0.41
N LEU A 43 -1.36 -11.53 -0.84
CA LEU A 43 -2.39 -12.41 -1.41
C LEU A 43 -1.78 -13.53 -2.25
N HIS A 44 -0.47 -13.49 -2.49
CA HIS A 44 0.27 -14.54 -3.21
C HIS A 44 -0.30 -14.78 -4.60
N ARG A 45 -0.80 -13.72 -5.23
CA ARG A 45 -1.31 -13.81 -6.59
C ARG A 45 -1.22 -12.41 -7.20
N ASP A 46 -1.27 -12.35 -8.52
CA ASP A 46 -1.16 -11.08 -9.21
C ASP A 46 -2.40 -10.77 -10.03
N THR A 47 -3.53 -11.33 -9.62
CA THR A 47 -4.80 -11.11 -10.31
C THR A 47 -5.62 -9.99 -9.70
N ASP A 48 -5.19 -9.47 -8.55
CA ASP A 48 -5.93 -8.40 -7.89
C ASP A 48 -5.57 -7.07 -8.52
N ASP A 49 -6.58 -6.31 -8.87
CA ASP A 49 -6.37 -5.00 -9.48
C ASP A 49 -6.07 -3.99 -8.36
N PRO A 50 -4.89 -3.36 -8.39
CA PRO A 50 -4.58 -2.37 -7.35
C PRO A 50 -5.60 -1.25 -7.27
N ALA A 51 -6.33 -0.97 -8.34
CA ALA A 51 -7.35 0.08 -8.32
C ALA A 51 -8.53 -0.28 -7.44
N ASP A 52 -8.68 -1.56 -7.08
CA ASP A 52 -9.75 -2.00 -6.18
C ASP A 52 -9.38 -1.80 -4.71
N PHE A 53 -8.20 -1.29 -4.43
CA PHE A 53 -7.71 -1.11 -3.08
C PHE A 53 -7.20 0.30 -2.91
N TYR A 54 -7.18 0.75 -1.66
CA TYR A 54 -6.60 2.05 -1.34
C TYR A 54 -5.62 1.87 -0.19
N VAL A 55 -4.83 2.92 0.04
CA VAL A 55 -3.76 2.88 1.04
C VAL A 55 -4.07 3.92 2.10
N GLU A 56 -3.86 3.54 3.36
CA GLU A 56 -3.92 4.47 4.48
C GLU A 56 -2.54 4.57 5.12
N TYR A 57 -2.17 5.78 5.43
CA TYR A 57 -0.95 6.06 6.17
C TYR A 57 -1.30 7.06 7.26
N ALA A 58 -0.92 6.75 8.50
CA ALA A 58 -1.20 7.62 9.64
C ALA A 58 -2.70 7.91 9.74
N GLU A 59 -3.50 6.88 9.48
CA GLU A 59 -4.95 6.92 9.59
C GLU A 59 -5.63 7.84 8.57
N ARG A 60 -4.93 8.15 7.49
CA ARG A 60 -5.49 8.94 6.41
C ARG A 60 -5.30 8.21 5.09
N GLN A 61 -6.29 8.32 4.24
CA GLN A 61 -6.17 7.75 2.91
C GLN A 61 -5.16 8.55 2.10
N VAL A 62 -4.27 7.83 1.41
CA VAL A 62 -3.36 8.44 0.45
C VAL A 62 -4.11 8.55 -0.86
N VAL A 63 -4.64 9.73 -1.15
CA VAL A 63 -5.49 9.92 -2.32
C VAL A 63 -4.65 9.93 -3.60
N ASP A 64 -3.53 10.63 -3.57
CA ASP A 64 -2.64 10.69 -4.73
C ASP A 64 -1.53 9.65 -4.56
N GLU A 65 -1.78 8.47 -5.11
CA GLU A 65 -0.85 7.35 -4.95
C GLU A 65 0.37 7.45 -5.86
N SER A 66 0.43 8.46 -6.71
CA SER A 66 1.64 8.70 -7.48
C SER A 66 2.74 9.34 -6.62
N ARG A 67 2.39 9.81 -5.43
CA ARG A 67 3.37 10.37 -4.52
C ARG A 67 4.25 9.27 -3.95
N THR A 68 5.50 9.62 -3.68
CA THR A 68 6.45 8.64 -3.14
C THR A 68 6.29 8.52 -1.64
N LEU A 69 6.90 7.46 -1.09
CA LEU A 69 6.92 7.28 0.36
C LEU A 69 7.51 8.49 1.06
N ALA A 70 8.61 9.02 0.51
CA ALA A 70 9.23 10.19 1.10
C ALA A 70 8.30 11.40 1.06
N GLU A 71 7.55 11.54 -0.02
CA GLU A 71 6.67 12.71 -0.17
C GLU A 71 5.50 12.68 0.78
N ILE A 72 5.03 11.50 1.17
CA ILE A 72 3.95 11.43 2.16
C ILE A 72 4.47 11.46 3.59
N GLY A 73 5.80 11.52 3.76
CA GLY A 73 6.39 11.58 5.09
C GLY A 73 6.57 10.24 5.76
N PHE A 74 6.59 9.16 4.99
CA PHE A 74 6.68 7.81 5.57
C PHE A 74 8.00 7.65 6.33
N GLN A 75 7.90 7.12 7.55
CA GLN A 75 9.04 6.84 8.40
C GLN A 75 9.30 5.34 8.44
N ALA A 76 10.56 4.99 8.67
CA ALA A 76 10.95 3.57 8.69
C ALA A 76 10.11 2.80 9.70
N ARG A 77 9.68 1.61 9.30
CA ARG A 77 8.94 0.65 10.13
C ARG A 77 7.51 1.06 10.41
N GLU A 78 7.05 2.12 9.78
CA GLU A 78 5.65 2.46 9.90
C GLU A 78 4.81 1.58 8.99
N ILE A 79 3.51 1.70 9.12
CA ILE A 79 2.57 0.82 8.46
C ILE A 79 1.94 1.55 7.28
N LEU A 80 1.92 0.87 6.12
CA LEU A 80 1.03 1.22 5.03
C LEU A 80 -0.10 0.20 5.05
N ALA A 81 -1.30 0.65 5.34
CA ALA A 81 -2.45 -0.25 5.37
C ALA A 81 -3.10 -0.27 4.00
N ILE A 82 -3.37 -1.47 3.50
CA ILE A 82 -4.01 -1.68 2.21
C ILE A 82 -5.41 -2.19 2.49
N ARG A 83 -6.41 -1.48 1.99
CA ARG A 83 -7.80 -1.81 2.26
C ARG A 83 -8.57 -1.84 0.95
N ALA A 84 -9.51 -2.77 0.87
CA ALA A 84 -10.35 -2.87 -0.31
C ALA A 84 -11.44 -1.81 -0.28
N TYR A 85 -11.69 -1.21 -1.44
CA TYR A 85 -12.89 -0.40 -1.56
C TYR A 85 -14.10 -1.30 -1.42
N ASP A 86 -15.18 -0.73 -0.90
CA ASP A 86 -16.40 -1.50 -0.68
C ASP A 86 -17.24 -1.52 -1.96
N LEU A 87 -16.62 -1.99 -3.04
CA LEU A 87 -17.26 -1.95 -4.34
C LEU A 87 -18.39 -2.95 -4.47
N GLY A 88 -18.21 -4.14 -3.86
CA GLY A 88 -19.27 -5.11 -3.90
C GLY A 88 -20.52 -4.61 -3.21
N HIS A 89 -20.32 -3.87 -2.14
CA HIS A 89 -21.44 -3.29 -1.40
C HIS A 89 -22.21 -2.30 -2.26
N TYR A 90 -21.48 -1.43 -2.94
CA TYR A 90 -22.09 -0.45 -3.83
C TYR A 90 -22.87 -1.14 -4.94
N ARG A 91 -22.28 -2.15 -5.52
CA ARG A 91 -22.93 -2.84 -6.62
C ARG A 91 -24.22 -3.49 -6.19
N ARG A 92 -24.28 -3.97 -4.97
CA ARG A 92 -25.51 -4.56 -4.45
C ARG A 92 -26.61 -3.52 -4.34
N PHE A 93 -26.24 -2.31 -3.97
CA PHE A 93 -27.23 -1.26 -3.86
C PHE A 93 -27.77 -0.85 -5.21
N GLU A 94 -26.93 -0.92 -6.21
CA GLU A 94 -27.32 -0.50 -7.54
C GLU A 94 -28.07 -1.57 -8.28
N GLY A 95 -27.87 -2.78 -7.89
CA GLY A 95 -28.53 -3.91 -8.54
C GLY A 95 -29.97 -4.12 -8.05
#